data_964ffaee4f8653043fb6a56492b5c812
#
_entry.id   964ffaee4f8653043fb6a56492b5c812
#
_cell.length_a   1.000
_cell.length_b   1.000
_cell.length_c   1.000
_cell.angle_alpha   90.00
_cell.angle_beta   90.00
_cell.angle_gamma   90.00
#
_symmetry.space_group_name_H-M   'P 1'
#
loop_
_entity.id
_entity.type
_entity.pdbx_description
1 polymer ?
#
loop_
_entity_poly.entity_id
_entity_poly.type
_entity_poly.pdbx_seq_one_letter_code
_entity_poly.pdbx_strand_id
1 'polypeptide(L)'
;MTRVSGHSLIASPCCKSIYKTPVYSSLNMSAMGYWTDGDQEHGLSSIDGGLRLCRCGTGYLLQDAIRLDIEAGPEIGFAETPMDTQLAAIIQNPLSPRVEVTVRRNYWRYLNDGYREQYRAHREIEDAIAHDEWRRAYYASLPLLQRALRKLLRSEPKRDFPRASRPFTVPPFHPTSEQSENMTRLLALILAGADAPFGAKVLEIAELHRELGQFEAAAEALRECDEDHHAVTRQVINGQIAERCAAPIRFRM
;
A
#
# COMPACT_ATOMS: atom_id res chain seq x y z
N MET A 1 -5.08 -12.93 14.24
CA MET A 1 -3.87 -13.76 14.41
C MET A 1 -3.76 -14.67 13.19
N THR A 2 -2.64 -14.64 12.47
CA THR A 2 -2.42 -15.50 11.29
C THR A 2 -2.04 -16.91 11.76
N ARG A 3 -2.68 -17.95 11.23
CA ARG A 3 -2.42 -19.34 11.61
C ARG A 3 -2.20 -20.20 10.37
N VAL A 4 -1.05 -20.86 10.32
CA VAL A 4 -0.71 -21.85 9.28
C VAL A 4 -1.23 -23.22 9.74
N SER A 5 -2.01 -23.91 8.90
CA SER A 5 -2.55 -25.25 9.15
C SER A 5 -1.75 -26.37 8.50
N GLY A 6 -0.86 -26.03 7.57
CA GLY A 6 -0.05 -27.02 6.85
C GLY A 6 0.63 -26.39 5.63
N HIS A 7 1.14 -27.23 4.75
CA HIS A 7 1.77 -26.82 3.50
C HIS A 7 1.23 -27.65 2.34
N SER A 8 1.09 -27.05 1.18
CA SER A 8 0.85 -27.75 -0.07
C SER A 8 2.06 -27.63 -0.99
N LEU A 9 2.22 -28.61 -1.89
CA LEU A 9 3.25 -28.55 -2.91
C LEU A 9 2.71 -27.99 -4.21
N ILE A 10 3.51 -27.16 -4.85
CA ILE A 10 3.23 -26.57 -6.15
C ILE A 10 4.41 -26.70 -7.10
N ALA A 11 4.13 -26.81 -8.38
CA ALA A 11 5.15 -26.69 -9.44
C ALA A 11 4.98 -25.35 -10.15
N SER A 12 6.09 -24.63 -10.33
CA SER A 12 6.10 -23.36 -11.07
C SER A 12 5.70 -23.58 -12.54
N PRO A 13 4.96 -22.65 -13.18
CA PRO A 13 4.52 -22.82 -14.57
C PRO A 13 5.68 -22.73 -15.57
N CYS A 14 6.75 -22.01 -15.24
CA CYS A 14 7.88 -21.74 -16.14
C CYS A 14 8.81 -22.94 -16.33
N CYS A 15 9.35 -23.53 -15.26
CA CYS A 15 10.35 -24.60 -15.34
C CYS A 15 10.02 -25.84 -14.50
N LYS A 16 8.79 -25.92 -13.96
CA LYS A 16 8.28 -27.04 -13.14
C LYS A 16 9.04 -27.28 -11.83
N SER A 17 9.83 -26.32 -11.37
CA SER A 17 10.44 -26.38 -10.04
C SER A 17 9.37 -26.51 -8.96
N ILE A 18 9.63 -27.39 -8.00
CA ILE A 18 8.67 -27.72 -6.92
C ILE A 18 8.97 -26.86 -5.68
N TYR A 19 7.92 -26.35 -5.06
CA TYR A 19 7.98 -25.50 -3.87
C TYR A 19 6.90 -25.87 -2.87
N LYS A 20 7.15 -25.55 -1.59
CA LYS A 20 6.13 -25.52 -0.54
C LYS A 20 5.41 -24.16 -0.55
N THR A 21 4.11 -24.18 -0.31
CA THR A 21 3.33 -22.97 -0.01
C THR A 21 2.52 -23.18 1.27
N PRO A 22 2.46 -22.18 2.18
CA PRO A 22 1.69 -22.33 3.41
C PRO A 22 0.19 -22.37 3.10
N VAL A 23 -0.53 -23.23 3.84
CA VAL A 23 -1.99 -23.27 3.88
C VAL A 23 -2.42 -22.56 5.16
N TYR A 24 -3.17 -21.48 5.03
CA TYR A 24 -3.64 -20.69 6.17
C TYR A 24 -5.02 -21.14 6.60
N SER A 25 -5.23 -21.39 7.89
CA SER A 25 -6.55 -21.58 8.48
C SER A 25 -7.20 -20.27 8.91
N SER A 26 -6.41 -19.23 9.13
CA SER A 26 -6.88 -17.86 9.36
C SER A 26 -5.82 -16.84 8.93
N LEU A 27 -6.26 -15.72 8.38
CA LEU A 27 -5.42 -14.58 8.01
C LEU A 27 -5.87 -13.35 8.81
N ASN A 28 -4.91 -12.64 9.40
CA ASN A 28 -5.19 -11.33 9.95
C ASN A 28 -5.04 -10.30 8.82
N MET A 29 -6.16 -9.72 8.41
CA MET A 29 -6.24 -8.73 7.33
C MET A 29 -6.35 -7.29 7.85
N SER A 30 -6.22 -7.08 9.18
CA SER A 30 -6.31 -5.73 9.73
C SER A 30 -5.08 -4.90 9.39
N ALA A 31 -5.30 -3.78 8.71
CA ALA A 31 -4.28 -2.77 8.45
C ALA A 31 -4.43 -1.60 9.44
N MET A 32 -3.31 -0.99 9.81
CA MET A 32 -3.27 0.20 10.68
C MET A 32 -3.54 1.50 9.90
N GLY A 33 -3.42 1.45 8.59
CA GLY A 33 -3.68 2.53 7.65
C GLY A 33 -3.62 2.02 6.22
N TYR A 34 -4.16 2.83 5.32
CA TYR A 34 -4.19 2.55 3.89
C TYR A 34 -3.62 3.73 3.14
N TRP A 35 -3.00 3.45 2.00
CA TRP A 35 -2.56 4.47 1.06
C TRP A 35 -3.43 4.44 -0.18
N THR A 36 -3.56 5.58 -0.85
CA THR A 36 -4.39 5.69 -2.05
C THR A 36 -3.88 4.82 -3.20
N ASP A 37 -2.58 4.54 -3.28
CA ASP A 37 -1.97 3.58 -4.22
C ASP A 37 -2.25 2.10 -3.88
N GLY A 38 -3.11 1.85 -2.89
CA GLY A 38 -3.53 0.52 -2.47
C GLY A 38 -2.53 -0.20 -1.57
N ASP A 39 -1.45 0.47 -1.12
CA ASP A 39 -0.58 -0.08 -0.09
C ASP A 39 -1.24 -0.05 1.29
N GLN A 40 -0.83 -0.97 2.16
CA GLN A 40 -1.40 -1.14 3.49
C GLN A 40 -0.31 -1.10 4.56
N GLU A 41 -0.51 -0.24 5.56
CA GLU A 41 0.34 -0.27 6.75
C GLU A 41 -0.10 -1.42 7.65
N HIS A 42 0.77 -2.38 7.76
CA HIS A 42 0.58 -3.68 8.32
C HIS A 42 -0.27 -3.89 9.45
N GLY A 43 -0.82 -4.92 9.31
CA GLY A 43 -0.81 -6.25 9.73
C GLY A 43 0.17 -7.16 8.90
N LEU A 44 0.12 -8.38 9.06
CA LEU A 44 1.08 -9.43 8.75
C LEU A 44 1.09 -9.93 7.30
N SER A 45 0.42 -9.28 6.35
CA SER A 45 0.45 -9.70 4.96
C SER A 45 0.44 -8.52 4.01
N SER A 46 1.59 -8.22 3.42
CA SER A 46 1.60 -7.50 2.15
C SER A 46 0.79 -8.34 1.16
N ILE A 47 -0.25 -7.75 0.57
CA ILE A 47 -0.97 -8.40 -0.53
C ILE A 47 -0.08 -8.27 -1.76
N ASP A 48 0.82 -9.23 -1.95
CA ASP A 48 1.75 -9.30 -3.09
C ASP A 48 1.09 -9.80 -4.38
N GLY A 49 -0.25 -9.91 -4.37
CA GLY A 49 -1.01 -10.46 -5.48
C GLY A 49 -0.70 -11.93 -5.79
N GLY A 50 -0.06 -12.64 -4.86
CA GLY A 50 0.38 -14.02 -5.06
C GLY A 50 1.58 -14.17 -5.96
N LEU A 51 2.34 -13.08 -6.19
CA LEU A 51 3.57 -13.11 -7.00
C LEU A 51 4.64 -13.95 -6.30
N ARG A 52 5.29 -14.83 -7.06
CA ARG A 52 6.38 -15.68 -6.59
C ARG A 52 7.53 -15.64 -7.58
N LEU A 53 8.74 -15.80 -7.05
CA LEU A 53 9.97 -15.89 -7.84
C LEU A 53 10.37 -17.36 -8.01
N CYS A 54 10.58 -17.77 -9.26
CA CYS A 54 11.12 -19.09 -9.56
C CYS A 54 12.66 -19.11 -9.51
N ARG A 55 13.26 -20.26 -9.24
CA ARG A 55 14.71 -20.46 -9.29
C ARG A 55 15.34 -20.09 -10.64
N CYS A 56 14.56 -20.12 -11.72
CA CYS A 56 15.01 -19.66 -13.03
C CYS A 56 14.98 -18.14 -13.22
N GLY A 57 14.63 -17.36 -12.17
CA GLY A 57 14.53 -15.91 -12.22
C GLY A 57 13.19 -15.38 -12.75
N THR A 58 12.28 -16.25 -13.17
CA THR A 58 10.97 -15.84 -13.72
C THR A 58 9.95 -15.62 -12.61
N GLY A 59 9.25 -14.48 -12.64
CA GLY A 59 8.10 -14.24 -11.79
C GLY A 59 6.86 -14.98 -12.29
N TYR A 60 6.06 -15.54 -11.36
CA TYR A 60 4.80 -16.20 -11.68
C TYR A 60 3.75 -15.94 -10.59
N LEU A 61 2.47 -16.12 -10.90
CA LEU A 61 1.41 -16.03 -9.91
C LEU A 61 1.14 -17.39 -9.27
N LEU A 62 0.97 -17.40 -7.97
CA LEU A 62 0.71 -18.63 -7.20
C LEU A 62 -0.52 -19.40 -7.70
N GLN A 63 -1.54 -18.69 -8.18
CA GLN A 63 -2.75 -19.29 -8.76
C GLN A 63 -2.51 -20.01 -10.11
N ASP A 64 -1.43 -19.66 -10.83
CA ASP A 64 -1.04 -20.29 -12.10
C ASP A 64 -0.13 -21.49 -11.88
N ALA A 65 0.29 -21.73 -10.63
CA ALA A 65 1.11 -22.89 -10.26
C ALA A 65 0.27 -24.17 -10.24
N ILE A 66 0.89 -25.27 -10.63
CA ILE A 66 0.26 -26.59 -10.62
C ILE A 66 0.35 -27.17 -9.20
N ARG A 67 -0.78 -27.46 -8.60
CA ARG A 67 -0.82 -28.17 -7.31
C ARG A 67 -0.42 -29.62 -7.50
N LEU A 68 0.39 -30.13 -6.58
CA LEU A 68 0.88 -31.49 -6.60
C LEU A 68 0.33 -32.23 -5.40
N ASP A 69 -0.20 -33.43 -5.66
CA ASP A 69 -0.72 -34.33 -4.62
C ASP A 69 0.36 -35.39 -4.28
N ILE A 70 1.49 -34.90 -3.77
CA ILE A 70 2.62 -35.73 -3.32
C ILE A 70 3.07 -35.26 -1.93
N GLU A 71 3.69 -36.14 -1.16
CA GLU A 71 4.25 -35.78 0.14
C GLU A 71 5.49 -34.88 -0.01
N ALA A 72 5.58 -33.88 0.87
CA ALA A 72 6.67 -32.94 0.88
C ALA A 72 7.94 -33.56 1.47
N GLY A 73 8.96 -33.80 0.65
CA GLY A 73 10.29 -34.13 1.14
C GLY A 73 10.92 -32.96 1.93
N PRO A 74 11.89 -33.22 2.81
CA PRO A 74 12.52 -32.21 3.67
C PRO A 74 13.30 -31.15 2.86
N GLU A 75 13.78 -31.51 1.66
CA GLU A 75 14.64 -30.66 0.82
C GLU A 75 13.88 -29.60 -0.01
N ILE A 76 12.53 -29.67 -0.05
CA ILE A 76 11.74 -28.75 -0.85
C ILE A 76 11.63 -27.40 -0.12
N GLY A 77 12.15 -26.31 -0.74
CA GLY A 77 12.07 -24.96 -0.24
C GLY A 77 10.67 -24.33 -0.42
N PHE A 78 10.44 -23.21 0.24
CA PHE A 78 9.21 -22.43 0.06
C PHE A 78 9.25 -21.64 -1.24
N ALA A 79 8.06 -21.39 -1.81
CA ALA A 79 7.89 -20.42 -2.88
C ALA A 79 8.12 -19.00 -2.31
N GLU A 80 9.13 -18.33 -2.81
CA GLU A 80 9.57 -17.03 -2.32
C GLU A 80 8.81 -15.90 -3.01
N THR A 81 8.42 -14.88 -2.24
CA THR A 81 8.00 -13.59 -2.79
C THR A 81 9.25 -12.86 -3.28
N PRO A 82 9.26 -12.28 -4.48
CA PRO A 82 10.40 -11.49 -4.94
C PRO A 82 10.63 -10.29 -4.02
N MET A 83 11.89 -9.98 -3.77
CA MET A 83 12.27 -8.73 -3.11
C MET A 83 11.98 -7.55 -4.05
N ASP A 84 11.74 -6.38 -3.49
CA ASP A 84 11.44 -5.16 -4.24
C ASP A 84 12.49 -4.85 -5.31
N THR A 85 13.77 -5.07 -4.99
CA THR A 85 14.88 -4.90 -5.93
C THR A 85 14.88 -5.87 -7.12
N GLN A 86 14.12 -6.97 -7.03
CA GLN A 86 13.98 -7.96 -8.10
C GLN A 86 12.82 -7.66 -9.05
N LEU A 87 11.89 -6.80 -8.65
CA LEU A 87 10.68 -6.48 -9.43
C LEU A 87 11.05 -5.90 -10.81
N ALA A 88 12.00 -4.98 -10.86
CA ALA A 88 12.47 -4.38 -12.10
C ALA A 88 13.00 -5.42 -13.10
N ALA A 89 13.71 -6.44 -12.62
CA ALA A 89 14.23 -7.53 -13.48
C ALA A 89 13.10 -8.42 -14.02
N ILE A 90 12.07 -8.71 -13.21
CA ILE A 90 10.91 -9.51 -13.64
C ILE A 90 10.09 -8.75 -14.68
N ILE A 91 9.98 -7.42 -14.58
CA ILE A 91 9.28 -6.56 -15.55
C ILE A 91 9.87 -6.69 -16.97
N GLN A 92 11.16 -6.89 -17.07
CA GLN A 92 11.84 -7.00 -18.39
C GLN A 92 11.47 -8.27 -19.17
N ASN A 93 11.05 -9.34 -18.47
CA ASN A 93 10.66 -10.59 -19.08
C ASN A 93 9.49 -11.28 -18.34
N PRO A 94 8.29 -10.69 -18.36
CA PRO A 94 7.16 -11.23 -17.66
C PRO A 94 6.62 -12.49 -18.36
N LEU A 95 6.22 -13.49 -17.58
CA LEU A 95 5.69 -14.76 -18.09
C LEU A 95 4.36 -14.58 -18.86
N SER A 96 3.57 -13.58 -18.48
CA SER A 96 2.29 -13.25 -19.11
C SER A 96 1.90 -11.79 -18.82
N PRO A 97 0.96 -11.19 -19.58
CA PRO A 97 0.47 -9.85 -19.29
C PRO A 97 -0.10 -9.71 -17.87
N ARG A 98 -0.71 -10.75 -17.33
CA ARG A 98 -1.24 -10.78 -15.96
C ARG A 98 -0.13 -10.74 -14.91
N VAL A 99 0.97 -11.46 -15.15
CA VAL A 99 2.18 -11.36 -14.31
C VAL A 99 2.75 -9.94 -14.39
N GLU A 100 2.84 -9.36 -15.61
CA GLU A 100 3.34 -8.01 -15.82
C GLU A 100 2.51 -6.98 -15.01
N VAL A 101 1.19 -7.05 -15.02
CA VAL A 101 0.30 -6.17 -14.22
C VAL A 101 0.65 -6.29 -12.74
N THR A 102 0.73 -7.52 -12.21
CA THR A 102 0.99 -7.73 -10.77
C THR A 102 2.36 -7.22 -10.36
N VAL A 103 3.38 -7.47 -11.18
CA VAL A 103 4.75 -7.01 -10.89
C VAL A 103 4.83 -5.48 -10.93
N ARG A 104 4.24 -4.84 -11.96
CA ARG A 104 4.23 -3.38 -12.09
C ARG A 104 3.44 -2.69 -10.98
N ARG A 105 2.35 -3.31 -10.51
CA ARG A 105 1.59 -2.83 -9.34
C ARG A 105 2.44 -2.85 -8.07
N ASN A 106 3.15 -3.94 -7.81
CA ASN A 106 4.05 -4.04 -6.66
C ASN A 106 5.23 -3.07 -6.82
N TYR A 107 5.75 -2.91 -8.03
CA TYR A 107 6.83 -1.97 -8.32
C TYR A 107 6.39 -0.50 -8.17
N TRP A 108 5.18 -0.14 -8.58
CA TRP A 108 4.60 1.18 -8.32
C TRP A 108 4.57 1.50 -6.82
N ARG A 109 4.08 0.56 -6.00
CA ARG A 109 4.08 0.72 -4.54
C ARG A 109 5.50 0.86 -3.98
N TYR A 110 6.41 0.03 -4.42
CA TYR A 110 7.81 0.12 -4.02
C TYR A 110 8.44 1.48 -4.38
N LEU A 111 8.23 1.97 -5.58
CA LEU A 111 8.74 3.28 -6.01
C LEU A 111 8.14 4.45 -5.20
N ASN A 112 6.96 4.28 -4.63
CA ASN A 112 6.32 5.26 -3.75
C ASN A 112 6.84 5.20 -2.30
N ASP A 113 7.63 4.19 -1.89
CA ASP A 113 8.11 4.04 -0.51
C ASP A 113 8.92 5.23 -0.04
N GLY A 114 9.82 5.75 -0.86
CA GLY A 114 10.61 6.92 -0.51
C GLY A 114 9.76 8.16 -0.21
N TYR A 115 8.68 8.35 -0.97
CA TYR A 115 7.71 9.41 -0.69
C TYR A 115 6.92 9.14 0.60
N ARG A 116 6.47 7.91 0.82
CA ARG A 116 5.75 7.54 2.05
C ARG A 116 6.58 7.75 3.31
N GLU A 117 7.88 7.50 3.25
CA GLU A 117 8.81 7.81 4.35
C GLU A 117 8.90 9.33 4.60
N GLN A 118 9.04 10.14 3.55
CA GLN A 118 9.02 11.60 3.67
C GLN A 118 7.69 12.11 4.25
N TYR A 119 6.57 11.56 3.80
CA TYR A 119 5.24 11.89 4.31
C TYR A 119 5.12 11.59 5.81
N ARG A 120 5.58 10.41 6.26
CA ARG A 120 5.56 10.03 7.67
C ARG A 120 6.44 10.96 8.51
N ALA A 121 7.68 11.21 8.07
CA ALA A 121 8.60 12.09 8.77
C ALA A 121 8.05 13.53 8.87
N HIS A 122 7.48 14.05 7.78
CA HIS A 122 6.85 15.36 7.78
C HIS A 122 5.66 15.42 8.74
N ARG A 123 4.82 14.38 8.74
CA ARG A 123 3.68 14.25 9.65
C ARG A 123 4.10 14.22 11.12
N GLU A 124 5.15 13.49 11.44
CA GLU A 124 5.70 13.43 12.80
C GLU A 124 6.20 14.78 13.27
N ILE A 125 6.89 15.54 12.40
CA ILE A 125 7.36 16.90 12.71
C ILE A 125 6.17 17.85 12.96
N GLU A 126 5.18 17.86 12.08
CA GLU A 126 3.99 18.70 12.25
C GLU A 126 3.21 18.33 13.51
N ASP A 127 3.04 17.03 13.77
CA ASP A 127 2.38 16.54 14.98
C ASP A 127 3.15 16.95 16.26
N ALA A 128 4.48 16.92 16.23
CA ALA A 128 5.32 17.35 17.36
C ALA A 128 5.21 18.85 17.62
N ILE A 129 5.28 19.68 16.58
CA ILE A 129 5.10 21.14 16.66
C ILE A 129 3.71 21.44 17.24
N ALA A 130 2.70 20.83 16.67
CA ALA A 130 1.32 21.01 17.07
C ALA A 130 1.05 20.55 18.51
N HIS A 131 1.64 19.45 18.94
CA HIS A 131 1.55 18.98 20.33
C HIS A 131 2.21 19.99 21.30
N ASP A 132 3.37 20.55 20.93
CA ASP A 132 4.05 21.57 21.74
C ASP A 132 3.23 22.86 21.86
N GLU A 133 2.63 23.34 20.77
CA GLU A 133 1.74 24.50 20.78
C GLU A 133 0.51 24.25 21.65
N TRP A 134 -0.15 23.10 21.48
CA TRP A 134 -1.29 22.72 22.31
C TRP A 134 -0.90 22.62 23.78
N ARG A 135 0.25 22.05 24.11
CA ARG A 135 0.77 21.95 25.46
C ARG A 135 1.02 23.33 26.07
N ARG A 136 1.63 24.25 25.32
CA ARG A 136 1.83 25.65 25.76
C ARG A 136 0.50 26.35 26.04
N ALA A 137 -0.46 26.24 25.11
CA ALA A 137 -1.79 26.82 25.27
C ALA A 137 -2.53 26.23 26.48
N TYR A 138 -2.46 24.91 26.66
CA TYR A 138 -3.04 24.25 27.83
C TYR A 138 -2.46 24.79 29.13
N TYR A 139 -1.12 24.87 29.28
CA TYR A 139 -0.54 25.42 30.49
C TYR A 139 -0.83 26.91 30.67
N ALA A 140 -0.91 27.68 29.59
CA ALA A 140 -1.28 29.09 29.64
C ALA A 140 -2.72 29.32 30.18
N SER A 141 -3.63 28.38 29.91
CA SER A 141 -5.02 28.44 30.40
C SER A 141 -5.20 28.09 31.87
N LEU A 142 -4.18 27.54 32.55
CA LEU A 142 -4.26 27.14 33.93
C LEU A 142 -4.02 28.33 34.89
N PRO A 143 -4.70 28.38 36.08
CA PRO A 143 -4.36 29.29 37.15
C PRO A 143 -2.89 29.17 37.59
N LEU A 144 -2.27 30.27 38.00
CA LEU A 144 -0.84 30.34 38.32
C LEU A 144 -0.36 29.24 39.28
N LEU A 145 -1.15 28.98 40.36
CA LEU A 145 -0.85 27.95 41.36
C LEU A 145 -0.86 26.55 40.76
N GLN A 146 -1.85 26.23 39.91
CA GLN A 146 -1.94 24.94 39.25
C GLN A 146 -0.81 24.75 38.21
N ARG A 147 -0.44 25.83 37.53
CA ARG A 147 0.68 25.84 36.58
C ARG A 147 2.00 25.54 37.32
N ALA A 148 2.26 26.22 38.45
CA ALA A 148 3.48 25.99 39.25
C ALA A 148 3.52 24.56 39.79
N LEU A 149 2.41 24.05 40.33
CA LEU A 149 2.29 22.71 40.90
C LEU A 149 2.56 21.62 39.83
N ARG A 150 1.93 21.76 38.66
CA ARG A 150 2.15 20.80 37.54
C ARG A 150 3.56 20.84 36.98
N LYS A 151 4.16 22.03 36.90
CA LYS A 151 5.56 22.17 36.50
C LYS A 151 6.51 21.48 37.50
N LEU A 152 6.23 21.61 38.80
CA LEU A 152 6.99 20.95 39.86
C LEU A 152 6.84 19.43 39.81
N LEU A 153 5.61 18.94 39.59
CA LEU A 153 5.29 17.50 39.53
C LEU A 153 5.59 16.88 38.14
N ARG A 154 6.10 17.65 37.19
CA ARG A 154 6.32 17.20 35.79
C ARG A 154 5.10 16.45 35.20
N SER A 155 3.90 16.83 35.62
CA SER A 155 2.68 16.11 35.21
C SER A 155 2.22 16.56 33.83
N GLU A 156 1.99 15.60 32.95
CA GLU A 156 1.45 15.86 31.61
C GLU A 156 -0.03 16.32 31.64
N PRO A 157 -0.50 17.00 30.58
CA PRO A 157 -1.90 17.34 30.43
C PRO A 157 -2.78 16.09 30.47
N LYS A 158 -3.90 16.15 31.23
CA LYS A 158 -4.87 15.03 31.31
C LYS A 158 -5.78 14.92 30.10
N ARG A 159 -5.73 15.88 29.16
CA ARG A 159 -6.51 15.86 27.92
C ARG A 159 -5.70 15.30 26.80
N ASP A 160 -6.33 14.45 26.01
CA ASP A 160 -5.70 13.93 24.79
C ASP A 160 -5.49 15.06 23.76
N PHE A 161 -4.36 15.00 23.10
CA PHE A 161 -4.04 15.89 21.99
C PHE A 161 -5.00 15.62 20.81
N PRO A 162 -5.73 16.63 20.30
CA PRO A 162 -6.71 16.44 19.23
C PRO A 162 -6.02 16.24 17.87
N ARG A 163 -5.51 15.04 17.63
CA ARG A 163 -4.80 14.69 16.37
C ARG A 163 -5.68 14.69 15.13
N ALA A 164 -6.97 14.39 15.30
CA ALA A 164 -7.86 14.08 14.17
C ALA A 164 -8.38 15.29 13.39
N SER A 165 -8.23 16.53 13.89
CA SER A 165 -8.89 17.73 13.34
C SER A 165 -7.93 18.77 12.75
N ARG A 166 -6.64 18.45 12.60
CA ARG A 166 -5.66 19.44 12.09
C ARG A 166 -5.45 19.30 10.59
N PRO A 167 -5.45 20.43 9.88
CA PRO A 167 -5.00 20.41 8.49
C PRO A 167 -3.55 19.92 8.45
N PHE A 168 -3.26 19.04 7.51
CA PHE A 168 -1.93 18.52 7.26
C PHE A 168 -1.45 19.01 5.89
N THR A 169 -0.30 19.64 5.85
CA THR A 169 0.29 20.07 4.60
C THR A 169 0.98 18.90 3.93
N VAL A 170 0.39 18.38 2.87
CA VAL A 170 0.95 17.25 2.11
C VAL A 170 2.27 17.69 1.47
N PRO A 171 3.38 16.94 1.67
CA PRO A 171 4.63 17.23 0.98
C PRO A 171 4.45 17.19 -0.55
N PRO A 172 5.16 18.01 -1.31
CA PRO A 172 5.06 17.98 -2.77
C PRO A 172 5.52 16.61 -3.31
N PHE A 173 4.79 16.11 -4.29
CA PHE A 173 5.09 14.86 -4.98
C PHE A 173 5.28 15.14 -6.47
N HIS A 174 6.40 14.69 -6.98
CA HIS A 174 6.72 14.75 -8.40
C HIS A 174 7.23 13.35 -8.80
N PRO A 175 6.45 12.58 -9.56
CA PRO A 175 6.88 11.25 -9.96
C PRO A 175 8.15 11.35 -10.82
N THR A 176 9.10 10.48 -10.56
CA THR A 176 10.29 10.31 -11.40
C THR A 176 9.89 9.80 -12.79
N SER A 177 10.81 9.87 -13.75
CA SER A 177 10.59 9.28 -15.08
C SER A 177 10.27 7.78 -14.99
N GLU A 178 10.96 7.05 -14.11
CA GLU A 178 10.74 5.63 -13.88
C GLU A 178 9.36 5.34 -13.29
N GLN A 179 8.93 6.12 -12.29
CA GLN A 179 7.57 6.02 -11.74
C GLN A 179 6.52 6.29 -12.82
N SER A 180 6.69 7.37 -13.59
CA SER A 180 5.76 7.75 -14.65
C SER A 180 5.65 6.70 -15.75
N GLU A 181 6.77 6.12 -16.17
CA GLU A 181 6.81 5.05 -17.17
C GLU A 181 6.12 3.79 -16.65
N ASN A 182 6.43 3.37 -15.41
CA ASN A 182 5.82 2.21 -14.81
C ASN A 182 4.30 2.38 -14.65
N MET A 183 3.84 3.52 -14.15
CA MET A 183 2.41 3.82 -14.00
C MET A 183 1.68 3.88 -15.35
N THR A 184 2.28 4.52 -16.36
CA THR A 184 1.69 4.61 -17.71
C THR A 184 1.54 3.22 -18.33
N ARG A 185 2.54 2.37 -18.21
CA ARG A 185 2.48 1.00 -18.73
C ARG A 185 1.50 0.14 -17.94
N LEU A 186 1.47 0.25 -16.61
CA LEU A 186 0.48 -0.45 -15.76
C LEU A 186 -0.93 -0.07 -16.16
N LEU A 187 -1.22 1.22 -16.30
CA LEU A 187 -2.52 1.73 -16.72
C LEU A 187 -2.94 1.17 -18.07
N ALA A 188 -2.03 1.18 -19.05
CA ALA A 188 -2.29 0.62 -20.39
C ALA A 188 -2.65 -0.87 -20.34
N LEU A 189 -1.96 -1.65 -19.53
CA LEU A 189 -2.24 -3.09 -19.34
C LEU A 189 -3.60 -3.33 -18.67
N ILE A 190 -3.94 -2.55 -17.65
CA ILE A 190 -5.22 -2.64 -16.97
C ILE A 190 -6.37 -2.31 -17.93
N LEU A 191 -6.24 -1.23 -18.70
CA LEU A 191 -7.25 -0.83 -19.70
C LEU A 191 -7.40 -1.86 -20.84
N ALA A 192 -6.31 -2.53 -21.22
CA ALA A 192 -6.35 -3.63 -22.18
C ALA A 192 -6.96 -4.94 -21.63
N GLY A 193 -7.39 -4.96 -20.37
CA GLY A 193 -8.03 -6.13 -19.77
C GLY A 193 -7.06 -7.23 -19.34
N ALA A 194 -5.77 -6.93 -19.20
CA ALA A 194 -4.76 -7.91 -18.78
C ALA A 194 -4.90 -8.35 -17.31
N ASP A 195 -5.71 -7.66 -16.52
CA ASP A 195 -5.99 -7.96 -15.12
C ASP A 195 -7.28 -8.76 -14.93
N ALA A 196 -7.37 -9.49 -13.81
CA ALA A 196 -8.60 -10.16 -13.43
C ALA A 196 -9.67 -9.13 -13.02
N PRO A 197 -10.96 -9.43 -13.21
CA PRO A 197 -12.05 -8.52 -12.86
C PRO A 197 -12.26 -8.48 -11.33
N PHE A 198 -11.52 -7.63 -10.63
CA PHE A 198 -11.76 -7.33 -9.22
C PHE A 198 -12.22 -5.88 -9.05
N GLY A 199 -13.20 -5.67 -8.15
CA GLY A 199 -13.94 -4.41 -7.97
C GLY A 199 -13.14 -3.16 -7.61
N ALA A 200 -11.86 -3.28 -7.26
CA ALA A 200 -10.98 -2.15 -7.00
C ALA A 200 -10.33 -1.55 -8.27
N LYS A 201 -10.58 -2.13 -9.46
CA LYS A 201 -9.93 -1.74 -10.72
C LYS A 201 -10.14 -0.26 -11.07
N VAL A 202 -11.35 0.24 -10.88
CA VAL A 202 -11.73 1.62 -11.20
C VAL A 202 -10.98 2.60 -10.30
N LEU A 203 -10.86 2.30 -9.00
CA LEU A 203 -10.10 3.13 -8.06
C LEU A 203 -8.61 3.16 -8.40
N GLU A 204 -8.04 2.02 -8.80
CA GLU A 204 -6.65 1.93 -9.22
C GLU A 204 -6.40 2.74 -10.50
N ILE A 205 -7.29 2.69 -11.49
CA ILE A 205 -7.23 3.51 -12.70
C ILE A 205 -7.28 5.00 -12.34
N ALA A 206 -8.21 5.39 -11.47
CA ALA A 206 -8.34 6.77 -11.04
C ALA A 206 -7.08 7.26 -10.31
N GLU A 207 -6.52 6.42 -9.44
CA GLU A 207 -5.31 6.75 -8.68
C GLU A 207 -4.08 6.88 -9.60
N LEU A 208 -3.90 5.95 -10.54
CA LEU A 208 -2.81 6.03 -11.52
C LEU A 208 -2.90 7.31 -12.37
N HIS A 209 -4.10 7.68 -12.85
CA HIS A 209 -4.29 8.95 -13.54
C HIS A 209 -3.97 10.15 -12.64
N ARG A 210 -4.41 10.10 -11.37
CA ARG A 210 -4.17 11.20 -10.42
C ARG A 210 -2.67 11.38 -10.13
N GLU A 211 -1.93 10.31 -9.85
CA GLU A 211 -0.49 10.37 -9.59
C GLU A 211 0.30 10.80 -10.83
N LEU A 212 -0.19 10.52 -12.03
CA LEU A 212 0.34 11.04 -13.29
C LEU A 212 -0.04 12.52 -13.56
N GLY A 213 -0.80 13.18 -12.65
CA GLY A 213 -1.27 14.56 -12.83
C GLY A 213 -2.43 14.72 -13.82
N GLN A 214 -3.05 13.64 -14.26
CA GLN A 214 -4.15 13.59 -15.21
C GLN A 214 -5.50 13.65 -14.46
N PHE A 215 -5.76 14.76 -13.77
CA PHE A 215 -6.87 14.88 -12.81
C PHE A 215 -8.26 14.74 -13.46
N GLU A 216 -8.43 15.23 -14.69
CA GLU A 216 -9.68 15.12 -15.43
C GLU A 216 -10.01 13.64 -15.79
N ALA A 217 -9.00 12.88 -16.23
CA ALA A 217 -9.13 11.45 -16.49
C ALA A 217 -9.38 10.63 -15.20
N ALA A 218 -8.73 11.03 -14.09
CA ALA A 218 -8.97 10.43 -12.78
C ALA A 218 -10.42 10.63 -12.32
N ALA A 219 -10.95 11.85 -12.48
CA ALA A 219 -12.35 12.16 -12.14
C ALA A 219 -13.33 11.37 -13.01
N GLU A 220 -13.04 11.20 -14.30
CA GLU A 220 -13.88 10.39 -15.22
C GLU A 220 -13.89 8.93 -14.76
N ALA A 221 -12.74 8.34 -14.48
CA ALA A 221 -12.65 6.98 -13.99
C ALA A 221 -13.48 6.76 -12.71
N LEU A 222 -13.45 7.71 -11.77
CA LEU A 222 -14.23 7.60 -10.52
C LEU A 222 -15.75 7.60 -10.72
N ARG A 223 -16.28 8.15 -11.82
CA ARG A 223 -17.73 8.11 -12.10
C ARG A 223 -18.23 6.69 -12.35
N GLU A 224 -17.37 5.80 -12.82
CA GLU A 224 -17.70 4.39 -13.05
C GLU A 224 -17.61 3.54 -11.78
N CYS A 225 -17.17 4.12 -10.65
CA CYS A 225 -17.03 3.42 -9.38
C CYS A 225 -18.39 3.21 -8.70
N ASP A 226 -18.71 1.96 -8.35
CA ASP A 226 -19.85 1.64 -7.50
C ASP A 226 -19.69 2.29 -6.11
N GLU A 227 -20.72 3.06 -5.70
CA GLU A 227 -20.69 3.91 -4.51
C GLU A 227 -20.60 3.13 -3.19
N ASP A 228 -21.13 1.90 -3.15
CA ASP A 228 -21.37 1.20 -1.89
C ASP A 228 -20.14 0.47 -1.34
N HIS A 229 -19.27 -0.05 -2.20
CA HIS A 229 -18.19 -0.96 -1.77
C HIS A 229 -16.87 -0.28 -1.38
N HIS A 230 -16.64 0.97 -1.83
CA HIS A 230 -15.35 1.66 -1.65
C HIS A 230 -15.51 3.15 -1.29
N ALA A 231 -16.59 3.51 -0.63
CA ALA A 231 -16.99 4.91 -0.38
C ALA A 231 -15.87 5.77 0.23
N VAL A 232 -15.16 5.26 1.24
CA VAL A 232 -14.08 6.01 1.91
C VAL A 232 -12.91 6.28 0.96
N THR A 233 -12.41 5.26 0.28
CA THR A 233 -11.29 5.40 -0.66
C THR A 233 -11.66 6.34 -1.81
N ARG A 234 -12.86 6.17 -2.39
CA ARG A 234 -13.41 7.04 -3.43
C ARG A 234 -13.47 8.50 -2.97
N GLN A 235 -13.97 8.74 -1.76
CA GLN A 235 -14.05 10.08 -1.19
C GLN A 235 -12.67 10.72 -1.02
N VAL A 236 -11.68 9.96 -0.53
CA VAL A 236 -10.31 10.45 -0.39
C VAL A 236 -9.72 10.81 -1.74
N ILE A 237 -9.77 9.90 -2.73
CA ILE A 237 -9.24 10.16 -4.07
C ILE A 237 -9.94 11.37 -4.72
N ASN A 238 -11.26 11.47 -4.62
CA ASN A 238 -12.01 12.60 -5.16
C ASN A 238 -11.60 13.94 -4.52
N GLY A 239 -11.37 13.97 -3.20
CA GLY A 239 -10.83 15.13 -2.50
C GLY A 239 -9.46 15.56 -3.05
N GLN A 240 -8.56 14.59 -3.27
CA GLN A 240 -7.24 14.85 -3.81
C GLN A 240 -7.28 15.33 -5.28
N ILE A 241 -8.22 14.83 -6.08
CA ILE A 241 -8.46 15.31 -7.45
C ILE A 241 -8.90 16.79 -7.42
N ALA A 242 -9.84 17.14 -6.53
CA ALA A 242 -10.31 18.52 -6.39
C ALA A 242 -9.19 19.50 -5.97
N GLU A 243 -8.28 19.04 -5.13
CA GLU A 243 -7.09 19.79 -4.71
C GLU A 243 -5.94 19.74 -5.73
N ARG A 244 -6.08 19.01 -6.84
CA ARG A 244 -5.04 18.74 -7.83
C ARG A 244 -3.74 18.20 -7.20
N CYS A 245 -3.89 17.34 -6.20
CA CYS A 245 -2.81 16.70 -5.47
C CYS A 245 -2.47 15.35 -6.10
N ALA A 246 -1.28 15.19 -6.65
CA ALA A 246 -0.79 13.94 -7.23
C ALA A 246 -0.17 12.98 -6.22
N ALA A 247 0.04 13.42 -4.98
CA ALA A 247 0.74 12.64 -3.96
C ALA A 247 -0.05 11.43 -3.46
N PRO A 248 0.58 10.26 -3.21
CA PRO A 248 -0.03 9.17 -2.46
C PRO A 248 -0.42 9.65 -1.05
N ILE A 249 -1.66 9.40 -0.63
CA ILE A 249 -2.20 9.90 0.64
C ILE A 249 -2.55 8.73 1.56
N ARG A 250 -2.17 8.89 2.84
CA ARG A 250 -2.52 7.97 3.91
C ARG A 250 -3.90 8.29 4.48
N PHE A 251 -4.73 7.27 4.61
CA PHE A 251 -6.06 7.37 5.24
C PHE A 251 -6.38 6.19 6.15
N ARG A 252 -7.48 6.28 6.90
CA ARG A 252 -8.00 5.19 7.76
C ARG A 252 -9.41 4.84 7.29
N MET A 253 -9.72 3.57 7.25
CA MET A 253 -11.08 3.06 7.06
C MET A 253 -11.82 2.98 8.39
#